data_3273061644146eb1ff6dda98a42238a6
#
_entry.id   3273061644146eb1ff6dda98a42238a6
#
_cell.length_a   1.000
_cell.length_b   1.000
_cell.length_c   1.000
_cell.angle_alpha   90.00
_cell.angle_beta   90.00
_cell.angle_gamma   90.00
#
_symmetry.space_group_name_H-M   'P 1'
#
loop_
_entity.id
_entity.type
_entity.pdbx_description
1 polymer ?
#
loop_
_entity_poly.entity_id
_entity_poly.type
_entity_poly.pdbx_seq_one_letter_code
_entity_poly.pdbx_strand_id
1 'polypeptide(L)'
;SGTWAVRYAKEILNTTLIGQPLGQGNIRFGQSSGKIELSDDLIICYSEKLFDFSDVFKKSGAIKPDIEVPLTIEDLQNKKDKTLATALEYIKNKNREKI
;
A
#
# COMPACT_ATOMS: atom_id res chain seq x y z
N SER A 1 6.94 5.29 2.04
CA SER A 1 7.51 4.92 0.72
C SER A 1 6.63 3.92 -0.02
N GLY A 2 6.15 2.86 0.64
CA GLY A 2 5.31 1.85 -0.02
C GLY A 2 4.05 2.41 -0.67
N THR A 3 3.38 3.35 -0.03
CA THR A 3 2.18 3.99 -0.58
C THR A 3 2.49 4.81 -1.84
N TRP A 4 3.64 5.49 -1.87
CA TRP A 4 4.10 6.20 -3.06
C TRP A 4 4.39 5.24 -4.22
N ALA A 5 5.03 4.11 -3.95
CA ALA A 5 5.29 3.09 -4.97
C ALA A 5 3.99 2.54 -5.57
N VAL A 6 3.00 2.26 -4.74
CA VAL A 6 1.68 1.80 -5.18
C VAL A 6 0.97 2.87 -6.01
N ARG A 7 1.04 4.14 -5.60
CA ARG A 7 0.47 5.26 -6.37
C ARG A 7 1.10 5.35 -7.77
N TYR A 8 2.42 5.35 -7.85
CA TYR A 8 3.11 5.42 -9.14
C TYR A 8 2.82 4.23 -10.04
N ALA A 9 2.79 3.02 -9.47
CA ALA A 9 2.43 1.83 -10.21
C ALA A 9 1.03 1.93 -10.82
N LYS A 10 0.07 2.45 -10.07
CA LYS A 10 -1.31 2.61 -10.55
C LYS A 10 -1.46 3.76 -11.54
N GLU A 11 -0.92 4.92 -11.22
CA GLU A 11 -1.09 6.14 -12.00
C GLU A 11 -0.34 6.10 -13.33
N ILE A 12 0.91 5.65 -13.32
CA ILE A 12 1.80 5.70 -14.48
C ILE A 12 1.74 4.42 -15.30
N LEU A 13 1.77 3.26 -14.63
CA LEU A 13 1.86 1.96 -15.27
C LEU A 13 0.51 1.26 -15.42
N ASN A 14 -0.52 1.78 -14.78
CA ASN A 14 -1.85 1.15 -14.71
C ASN A 14 -1.79 -0.34 -14.34
N THR A 15 -0.97 -0.68 -13.35
CA THR A 15 -0.77 -2.05 -12.90
C THR A 15 -1.98 -2.58 -12.14
N THR A 16 -2.14 -3.90 -12.15
CA THR A 16 -3.07 -4.59 -11.26
C THR A 16 -2.40 -4.78 -9.89
N LEU A 17 -3.06 -4.28 -8.85
CA LEU A 17 -2.58 -4.38 -7.48
C LEU A 17 -3.16 -5.62 -6.81
N ILE A 18 -2.29 -6.47 -6.28
CA ILE A 18 -2.67 -7.74 -5.63
C ILE A 18 -2.08 -7.78 -4.23
N GLY A 19 -2.89 -8.11 -3.24
CA GLY A 19 -2.42 -8.26 -1.87
C GLY A 19 -3.43 -7.80 -0.83
N GLN A 20 -2.95 -7.20 0.22
CA GLN A 20 -3.76 -6.67 1.31
C GLN A 20 -3.96 -5.16 1.18
N PRO A 21 -5.02 -4.62 1.80
CA PRO A 21 -5.16 -3.18 1.93
C PRO A 21 -3.93 -2.58 2.61
N LEU A 22 -3.53 -1.39 2.16
CA LEU A 22 -2.43 -0.68 2.79
C LEU A 22 -2.81 -0.18 4.18
N GLY A 23 -1.84 -0.07 5.06
CA GLY A 23 -2.03 0.47 6.41
C GLY A 23 -2.34 1.97 6.44
N GLN A 24 -2.26 2.66 5.30
CA GLN A 24 -2.51 4.09 5.18
C GLN A 24 -3.70 4.36 4.26
N GLY A 25 -4.43 5.43 4.56
CA GLY A 25 -5.54 5.89 3.74
C GLY A 25 -5.09 6.70 2.51
N ASN A 26 -6.06 7.01 1.67
CA ASN A 26 -5.87 7.84 0.47
C ASN A 26 -5.58 9.30 0.80
N ILE A 27 -6.00 9.79 1.96
CA ILE A 27 -5.67 11.13 2.49
C ILE A 27 -4.99 10.93 3.84
N ARG A 28 -3.80 11.48 4.02
CA ARG A 28 -3.04 11.30 5.25
C ARG A 28 -2.03 12.42 5.47
N PHE A 29 -1.69 12.64 6.72
CA PHE A 29 -0.52 13.43 7.07
C PHE A 29 0.76 12.59 6.91
N GLY A 30 1.80 13.22 6.48
CA GLY A 30 3.10 12.58 6.31
C GLY A 30 4.25 13.58 6.47
N GLN A 31 5.47 13.09 6.35
CA GLN A 31 6.70 13.87 6.48
C GLN A 31 6.77 14.61 7.82
N SER A 32 7.34 13.94 8.83
CA SER A 32 7.51 14.48 10.18
C SER A 32 8.67 15.49 10.23
N SER A 33 8.49 16.64 9.61
CA SER A 33 9.47 17.74 9.56
C SER A 33 9.32 18.75 10.69
N GLY A 34 8.13 18.82 11.30
CA GLY A 34 7.90 19.66 12.46
C GLY A 34 8.51 19.05 13.72
N LYS A 35 9.13 19.90 14.54
CA LYS A 35 9.77 19.49 15.79
C LYS A 35 9.47 20.45 16.91
N ILE A 36 9.19 19.91 18.09
CA ILE A 36 9.10 20.65 19.33
C ILE A 36 10.07 20.01 20.32
N GLU A 37 11.05 20.76 20.76
CA GLU A 37 11.99 20.33 21.79
C GLU A 37 11.41 20.65 23.17
N LEU A 38 11.15 19.63 23.99
CA LEU A 38 10.66 19.78 25.36
C LEU A 38 11.80 19.78 26.36
N SER A 39 12.87 19.07 26.08
CA SER A 39 14.11 19.02 26.86
C SER A 39 15.24 18.50 25.97
N ASP A 40 16.44 18.45 26.51
CA ASP A 40 17.61 17.93 25.78
C ASP A 40 17.43 16.49 25.27
N ASP A 41 16.59 15.70 25.96
CA ASP A 41 16.39 14.28 25.68
C ASP A 41 15.00 13.96 25.10
N LEU A 42 14.13 14.97 24.94
CA LEU A 42 12.74 14.74 24.50
C LEU A 42 12.34 15.70 23.39
N ILE A 43 12.11 15.13 22.22
CA ILE A 43 11.66 15.85 21.03
C ILE A 43 10.34 15.25 20.55
N ILE A 44 9.37 16.11 20.28
CA ILE A 44 8.12 15.72 19.60
C ILE A 44 8.26 16.05 18.12
N CYS A 45 8.11 15.04 17.28
CA CYS A 45 8.03 15.23 15.83
C CYS A 45 6.57 15.15 15.37
N TYR A 46 6.16 16.03 14.49
CA TYR A 46 4.81 16.03 13.93
C TYR A 46 4.83 16.24 12.43
N SER A 47 3.78 15.77 11.77
CA SER A 47 3.62 15.89 10.32
C SER A 47 3.10 17.28 9.95
N GLU A 48 3.71 17.92 8.96
CA GLU A 48 3.33 19.24 8.46
C GLU A 48 2.65 19.20 7.10
N LYS A 49 2.70 18.06 6.41
CA LYS A 49 2.16 17.91 5.05
C LYS A 49 0.96 16.98 5.02
N LEU A 50 -0.06 17.41 4.30
CA LEU A 50 -1.20 16.57 3.96
C LEU A 50 -0.99 16.02 2.54
N PHE A 51 -1.00 14.69 2.41
CA PHE A 51 -0.97 14.01 1.13
C PHE A 51 -2.38 13.55 0.76
N ASP A 52 -2.86 14.01 -0.38
CA ASP A 52 -4.17 13.65 -0.91
C ASP A 52 -4.00 12.84 -2.19
N PHE A 53 -4.29 11.53 -2.11
CA PHE A 53 -4.24 10.59 -3.22
C PHE A 53 -5.63 10.23 -3.74
N SER A 54 -6.65 11.01 -3.41
CA SER A 54 -8.03 10.76 -3.82
C SER A 54 -8.26 10.89 -5.33
N ASP A 55 -7.35 11.52 -6.05
CA ASP A 55 -7.35 11.56 -7.51
C ASP A 55 -7.12 10.18 -8.15
N VAL A 56 -6.30 9.34 -7.54
CA VAL A 56 -5.99 7.97 -7.99
C VAL A 56 -6.81 6.93 -7.22
N PHE A 57 -6.88 7.07 -5.90
CA PHE A 57 -7.60 6.16 -5.00
C PHE A 57 -8.84 6.86 -4.45
N LYS A 58 -9.94 6.74 -5.16
CA LYS A 58 -11.16 7.53 -4.92
C LYS A 58 -11.94 7.16 -3.67
N LYS A 59 -11.81 5.91 -3.19
CA LYS A 59 -12.50 5.47 -1.98
C LYS A 59 -11.75 5.95 -0.74
N SER A 60 -12.45 6.62 0.17
CA SER A 60 -11.89 7.03 1.45
C SER A 60 -11.48 5.83 2.31
N GLY A 61 -10.53 6.04 3.20
CA GLY A 61 -9.99 5.01 4.08
C GLY A 61 -8.80 4.28 3.46
N ALA A 62 -8.57 3.05 3.87
CA ALA A 62 -7.43 2.27 3.42
C ALA A 62 -7.43 2.08 1.89
N ILE A 63 -6.26 2.23 1.29
CA ILE A 63 -6.07 1.96 -0.14
C ILE A 63 -6.15 0.44 -0.35
N LYS A 64 -7.16 0.01 -1.10
CA LYS A 64 -7.40 -1.40 -1.36
C LYS A 64 -6.79 -1.85 -2.68
N PRO A 65 -6.26 -3.09 -2.74
CA PRO A 65 -5.82 -3.67 -4.00
C PRO A 65 -6.99 -3.98 -4.93
N ASP A 66 -6.69 -4.20 -6.22
CA ASP A 66 -7.68 -4.67 -7.19
C ASP A 66 -8.10 -6.12 -6.90
N ILE A 67 -7.14 -6.93 -6.48
CA ILE A 67 -7.36 -8.31 -6.03
C ILE A 67 -6.88 -8.43 -4.59
N GLU A 68 -7.83 -8.59 -3.67
CA GLU A 68 -7.51 -8.71 -2.25
C GLU A 68 -7.20 -10.17 -1.90
N VAL A 69 -6.03 -10.38 -1.28
CA VAL A 69 -5.58 -11.70 -0.80
C VAL A 69 -5.40 -11.60 0.70
N PRO A 70 -6.34 -12.13 1.50
CA PRO A 70 -6.22 -12.08 2.95
C PRO A 70 -5.07 -12.97 3.44
N LEU A 71 -4.33 -12.48 4.41
CA LEU A 71 -3.29 -13.24 5.10
C LEU A 71 -3.90 -13.92 6.32
N THR A 72 -3.72 -15.24 6.44
CA THR A 72 -4.18 -16.01 7.59
C THR A 72 -3.01 -16.40 8.49
N ILE A 73 -3.32 -16.70 9.75
CA ILE A 73 -2.32 -17.21 10.71
C ILE A 73 -1.73 -18.52 10.20
N GLU A 74 -2.56 -19.37 9.61
CA GLU A 74 -2.12 -20.64 9.02
C GLU A 74 -1.09 -20.43 7.90
N ASP A 75 -1.31 -19.45 7.04
CA ASP A 75 -0.35 -19.11 5.97
C ASP A 75 1.01 -18.68 6.55
N LEU A 76 0.97 -17.86 7.61
CA LEU A 76 2.19 -17.43 8.30
C LEU A 76 2.92 -18.62 8.95
N GLN A 77 2.20 -19.49 9.62
CA GLN A 77 2.77 -20.69 10.26
C GLN A 77 3.40 -21.64 9.23
N ASN A 78 2.77 -21.79 8.07
CA ASN A 78 3.25 -22.65 6.99
C ASN A 78 4.22 -21.94 6.03
N LYS A 79 4.58 -20.69 6.32
CA LYS A 79 5.47 -19.86 5.48
C LYS A 79 4.99 -19.78 4.03
N LYS A 80 3.68 -19.69 3.83
CA LYS A 80 3.05 -19.55 2.50
C LYS A 80 2.87 -18.10 2.14
N ASP A 81 3.35 -17.70 0.98
CA ASP A 81 3.10 -16.41 0.37
C ASP A 81 1.96 -16.52 -0.65
N LYS A 82 0.73 -16.43 -0.16
CA LYS A 82 -0.46 -16.46 -1.02
C LYS A 82 -0.53 -15.30 -2.00
N THR A 83 -0.04 -14.14 -1.61
CA THR A 83 -0.03 -12.96 -2.48
C THR A 83 0.83 -13.21 -3.71
N LEU A 84 2.04 -13.73 -3.51
CA LEU A 84 2.93 -14.10 -4.61
C LEU A 84 2.32 -15.21 -5.48
N ALA A 85 1.76 -16.26 -4.87
CA ALA A 85 1.11 -17.35 -5.59
C ALA A 85 -0.06 -16.84 -6.46
N THR A 86 -0.89 -15.95 -5.91
CA THR A 86 -2.02 -15.34 -6.65
C THR A 86 -1.52 -14.49 -7.81
N ALA A 87 -0.46 -13.71 -7.61
CA ALA A 87 0.14 -12.89 -8.66
C ALA A 87 0.69 -13.74 -9.81
N LEU A 88 1.38 -14.83 -9.48
CA LEU A 88 1.92 -15.75 -10.49
C LEU A 88 0.81 -16.43 -11.30
N GLU A 89 -0.26 -16.85 -10.63
CA GLU A 89 -1.43 -17.41 -11.30
C GLU A 89 -2.14 -16.40 -12.20
N TYR A 90 -2.29 -15.18 -11.72
CA TYR A 90 -2.84 -14.08 -12.51
C TYR A 90 -2.03 -13.85 -13.80
N ILE A 91 -0.72 -13.84 -13.72
CA ILE A 91 0.16 -13.67 -14.89
C ILE A 91 0.01 -14.85 -15.86
N LYS A 92 -0.03 -16.07 -15.35
CA LYS A 92 -0.24 -17.27 -16.20
C LYS A 92 -1.57 -17.21 -16.94
N ASN A 93 -2.65 -16.87 -16.27
CA ASN A 93 -3.97 -16.77 -16.87
C ASN A 93 -4.03 -15.66 -17.91
N LYS A 94 -3.41 -14.52 -17.64
CA LYS A 94 -3.33 -13.41 -18.57
C LYS A 94 -2.53 -13.76 -19.83
N ASN A 95 -1.44 -14.52 -19.70
CA ASN A 95 -0.65 -14.98 -20.83
C ASN A 95 -1.41 -16.01 -21.68
N ARG A 96 -2.26 -16.86 -21.08
CA ARG A 96 -3.12 -17.80 -21.81
C ARG A 96 -4.17 -17.08 -22.65
N GLU A 97 -4.72 -15.96 -22.18
CA GLU A 97 -5.71 -15.16 -22.91
C GLU A 97 -5.13 -14.48 -24.14
N LYS A 98 -3.80 -14.33 -24.23
CA LYS A 98 -3.10 -13.73 -25.37
C LYS A 98 -2.82 -14.70 -26.53
N ILE A 99 -3.13 -15.95 -26.34
CA ILE A 99 -3.01 -16.99 -27.38
C ILE A 99 -4.38 -17.15 -28.07
#